data_c09a879c4ab7a7c46a42505702354bdb
#
_entry.id   c09a879c4ab7a7c46a42505702354bdb
#
_cell.length_a   1.000
_cell.length_b   1.000
_cell.length_c   1.000
_cell.angle_alpha   90.00
_cell.angle_beta   90.00
_cell.angle_gamma   90.00
#
_symmetry.space_group_name_H-M   'P 1'
#
loop_
_entity.id
_entity.type
_entity.pdbx_description
1 polymer ?
#
loop_
_entity_poly.entity_id
_entity_poly.type
_entity_poly.pdbx_seq_one_letter_code
_entity_poly.pdbx_strand_id
1 'polypeptide(L)'
;MLDETAAMALLAAARDAARAAYAPYSGFAVGAAILTADGTTVTGCNIENASYPLTMCAERVAVGTALAAGHRAIQAIAVATPAAPGGTPCGACRQVLNEFLPRDGTILVVLEGSRGPEQVPLASLLPRSFGPADLNRARDGESGGRQDSSRQ
;
A
#
# COMPACT_ATOMS: atom_id res chain seq x y z
N MET A 1 -0.15 -3.55 -15.83
CA MET A 1 1.06 -4.27 -15.39
C MET A 1 2.26 -3.38 -15.64
N LEU A 2 3.23 -3.35 -14.72
CA LEU A 2 4.54 -2.78 -14.99
C LEU A 2 5.28 -3.70 -15.97
N ASP A 3 6.19 -3.14 -16.78
CA ASP A 3 7.14 -3.99 -17.47
C ASP A 3 8.10 -4.67 -16.47
N GLU A 4 8.79 -5.73 -16.91
CA GLU A 4 9.63 -6.53 -16.03
C GLU A 4 10.78 -5.71 -15.43
N THR A 5 11.36 -4.80 -16.20
CA THR A 5 12.47 -3.93 -15.75
C THR A 5 12.02 -3.00 -14.63
N ALA A 6 10.87 -2.36 -14.79
CA ALA A 6 10.30 -1.47 -13.77
C ALA A 6 9.92 -2.25 -12.49
N ALA A 7 9.34 -3.44 -12.63
CA ALA A 7 9.01 -4.30 -11.49
C ALA A 7 10.27 -4.76 -10.74
N MET A 8 11.32 -5.14 -11.44
CA MET A 8 12.62 -5.50 -10.86
C MET A 8 13.27 -4.32 -10.13
N ALA A 9 13.26 -3.13 -10.75
CA ALA A 9 13.83 -1.92 -10.14
C ALA A 9 13.09 -1.55 -8.84
N LEU A 10 11.75 -1.63 -8.85
CA LEU A 10 10.94 -1.34 -7.68
C LEU A 10 11.21 -2.35 -6.56
N LEU A 11 11.33 -3.64 -6.89
CA LEU A 11 11.65 -4.69 -5.93
C LEU A 11 13.07 -4.54 -5.36
N ALA A 12 14.04 -4.13 -6.19
CA ALA A 12 15.40 -3.83 -5.73
C ALA A 12 15.40 -2.67 -4.72
N ALA A 13 14.65 -1.60 -4.98
CA ALA A 13 14.50 -0.49 -4.05
C ALA A 13 13.86 -0.93 -2.71
N ALA A 14 12.89 -1.83 -2.74
CA ALA A 14 12.31 -2.41 -1.53
C ALA A 14 13.34 -3.24 -0.74
N ARG A 15 14.16 -4.07 -1.42
CA ARG A 15 15.24 -4.83 -0.78
C ARG A 15 16.28 -3.94 -0.11
N ASP A 16 16.66 -2.85 -0.78
CA ASP A 16 17.61 -1.89 -0.22
C ASP A 16 17.01 -1.19 1.02
N ALA A 17 15.74 -0.82 0.97
CA ALA A 17 15.04 -0.23 2.12
C ALA A 17 15.01 -1.18 3.34
N ALA A 18 14.89 -2.49 3.13
CA ALA A 18 14.88 -3.47 4.21
C ALA A 18 16.17 -3.44 5.05
N ARG A 19 17.29 -2.98 4.51
CA ARG A 19 18.56 -2.86 5.25
C ARG A 19 18.51 -1.81 6.37
N ALA A 20 17.61 -0.83 6.26
CA ALA A 20 17.39 0.19 7.26
C ALA A 20 16.32 -0.18 8.31
N ALA A 21 15.78 -1.40 8.25
CA ALA A 21 14.72 -1.85 9.16
C ALA A 21 15.18 -1.79 10.62
N TYR A 22 14.31 -1.27 11.47
CA TYR A 22 14.48 -1.33 12.92
C TYR A 22 13.62 -2.46 13.48
N ALA A 23 14.21 -3.65 13.57
CA ALA A 23 13.53 -4.89 13.95
C ALA A 23 14.23 -5.63 15.10
N PRO A 24 14.45 -4.98 16.27
CA PRO A 24 15.25 -5.57 17.38
C PRO A 24 14.54 -6.72 18.09
N TYR A 25 13.23 -6.86 17.95
CA TYR A 25 12.45 -7.89 18.65
C TYR A 25 12.25 -9.14 17.80
N SER A 26 11.87 -8.96 16.52
CA SER A 26 11.62 -10.09 15.62
C SER A 26 12.86 -10.53 14.83
N GLY A 27 13.80 -9.63 14.60
CA GLY A 27 14.88 -9.84 13.63
C GLY A 27 14.40 -9.91 12.18
N PHE A 28 13.11 -9.62 11.91
CA PHE A 28 12.49 -9.78 10.59
C PHE A 28 12.45 -8.44 9.85
N ALA A 29 13.47 -8.20 9.02
CA ALA A 29 13.55 -7.00 8.21
C ALA A 29 12.59 -7.05 7.01
N VAL A 30 11.83 -5.97 6.82
CA VAL A 30 10.93 -5.76 5.69
C VAL A 30 11.21 -4.40 5.07
N GLY A 31 11.26 -4.36 3.75
CA GLY A 31 11.30 -3.12 2.99
C GLY A 31 10.13 -3.01 2.03
N ALA A 32 9.73 -1.78 1.76
CA ALA A 32 8.72 -1.46 0.77
C ALA A 32 9.19 -0.32 -0.14
N ALA A 33 8.79 -0.37 -1.40
CA ALA A 33 9.00 0.72 -2.35
C ALA A 33 7.68 1.01 -3.08
N ILE A 34 7.24 2.25 -3.06
CA ILE A 34 6.05 2.73 -3.74
C ILE A 34 6.47 3.42 -5.04
N LEU A 35 5.80 3.10 -6.13
CA LEU A 35 5.78 3.89 -7.36
C LEU A 35 4.52 4.75 -7.34
N THR A 36 4.69 6.05 -7.32
CA THR A 36 3.61 7.02 -7.35
C THR A 36 3.10 7.25 -8.78
N ALA A 37 1.92 7.84 -8.94
CA ALA A 37 1.33 8.09 -10.26
C ALA A 37 2.16 9.06 -11.13
N ASP A 38 3.00 9.90 -10.52
CA ASP A 38 3.92 10.81 -11.24
C ASP A 38 5.28 10.16 -11.54
N GLY A 39 5.46 8.86 -11.25
CA GLY A 39 6.68 8.10 -11.55
C GLY A 39 7.77 8.19 -10.47
N THR A 40 7.51 8.84 -9.33
CA THR A 40 8.47 8.91 -8.22
C THR A 40 8.50 7.60 -7.43
N THR A 41 9.70 7.14 -7.06
CA THR A 41 9.86 6.00 -6.15
C THR A 41 10.11 6.48 -4.74
N VAL A 42 9.30 5.99 -3.78
CA VAL A 42 9.41 6.32 -2.35
C VAL A 42 9.52 5.03 -1.55
N THR A 43 10.46 4.97 -0.60
CA THR A 43 10.73 3.75 0.16
C THR A 43 10.37 3.86 1.64
N GLY A 44 10.25 2.72 2.29
CA GLY A 44 10.07 2.59 3.73
C GLY A 44 10.55 1.22 4.22
N CYS A 45 10.84 1.13 5.51
CA CYS A 45 11.18 -0.12 6.18
C CYS A 45 10.30 -0.29 7.43
N ASN A 46 10.23 -1.52 7.98
CA ASN A 46 9.51 -1.72 9.23
C ASN A 46 10.27 -1.10 10.41
N ILE A 47 9.47 -0.55 11.34
CA ILE A 47 9.97 0.09 12.56
C ILE A 47 9.23 -0.53 13.73
N GLU A 48 9.91 -1.39 14.46
CA GLU A 48 9.36 -2.04 15.64
C GLU A 48 9.36 -1.12 16.87
N ASN A 49 8.51 -1.44 17.81
CA ASN A 49 8.38 -0.74 19.08
C ASN A 49 8.20 -1.74 20.21
N ALA A 50 8.74 -1.46 21.40
CA ALA A 50 8.52 -2.27 22.60
C ALA A 50 7.02 -2.40 22.94
N SER A 51 6.23 -1.37 22.62
CA SER A 51 4.79 -1.46 22.55
C SER A 51 4.39 -2.01 21.19
N TYR A 52 4.22 -3.32 21.06
CA TYR A 52 4.01 -4.03 19.79
C TYR A 52 2.91 -3.44 18.89
N PRO A 53 1.75 -2.97 19.42
CA PRO A 53 0.73 -2.34 18.58
C PRO A 53 1.19 -1.07 17.86
N LEU A 54 2.27 -0.43 18.31
CA LEU A 54 2.84 0.77 17.68
C LEU A 54 3.85 0.45 16.57
N THR A 55 4.18 -0.82 16.36
CA THR A 55 5.05 -1.25 15.27
C THR A 55 4.44 -0.83 13.92
N MET A 56 5.27 -0.22 13.07
CA MET A 56 4.87 0.16 11.72
C MET A 56 5.48 -0.78 10.68
N CYS A 57 4.63 -1.33 9.82
CA CYS A 57 5.07 -2.10 8.66
C CYS A 57 5.74 -1.18 7.62
N ALA A 58 6.66 -1.73 6.85
CA ALA A 58 7.40 -1.02 5.80
C ALA A 58 6.48 -0.30 4.81
N GLU A 59 5.38 -0.93 4.43
CA GLU A 59 4.39 -0.38 3.50
C GLU A 59 3.73 0.89 4.06
N ARG A 60 3.38 0.89 5.36
CA ARG A 60 2.78 2.07 6.00
C ARG A 60 3.77 3.21 6.16
N VAL A 61 5.05 2.90 6.40
CA VAL A 61 6.12 3.90 6.42
C VAL A 61 6.29 4.50 5.02
N ALA A 62 6.37 3.67 3.98
CA ALA A 62 6.48 4.15 2.60
C ALA A 62 5.27 5.01 2.19
N VAL A 63 4.04 4.60 2.54
CA VAL A 63 2.82 5.41 2.31
C VAL A 63 2.92 6.76 3.03
N GLY A 64 3.27 6.77 4.31
CA GLY A 64 3.42 8.00 5.09
C GLY A 64 4.46 8.94 4.48
N THR A 65 5.60 8.41 4.04
CA THR A 65 6.66 9.16 3.38
C THR A 65 6.18 9.76 2.06
N ALA A 66 5.47 8.98 1.23
CA ALA A 66 4.92 9.46 -0.03
C ALA A 66 3.91 10.60 0.18
N LEU A 67 3.02 10.45 1.16
CA LEU A 67 2.02 11.47 1.49
C LEU A 67 2.66 12.75 2.05
N ALA A 68 3.66 12.62 2.90
CA ALA A 68 4.42 13.75 3.45
C ALA A 68 5.16 14.52 2.34
N ALA A 69 5.61 13.82 1.29
CA ALA A 69 6.20 14.42 0.09
C ALA A 69 5.18 15.01 -0.90
N GLY A 70 3.88 14.88 -0.63
CA GLY A 70 2.82 15.47 -1.46
C GLY A 70 2.17 14.52 -2.47
N HIS A 71 2.65 13.28 -2.62
CA HIS A 71 2.05 12.29 -3.52
C HIS A 71 0.73 11.79 -2.94
N ARG A 72 -0.30 11.61 -3.78
CA ARG A 72 -1.65 11.23 -3.35
C ARG A 72 -2.20 9.98 -4.03
N ALA A 73 -1.56 9.51 -5.09
CA ALA A 73 -1.97 8.33 -5.84
C ALA A 73 -0.78 7.37 -5.97
N ILE A 74 -1.03 6.09 -5.68
CA ILE A 74 -0.06 5.01 -5.72
C ILE A 74 -0.39 4.12 -6.92
N GLN A 75 0.58 3.92 -7.80
CA GLN A 75 0.46 3.03 -8.96
C GLN A 75 0.85 1.59 -8.61
N ALA A 76 1.94 1.43 -7.89
CA ALA A 76 2.43 0.12 -7.48
C ALA A 76 3.17 0.18 -6.14
N ILE A 77 3.28 -0.96 -5.48
CA ILE A 77 4.13 -1.16 -4.31
C ILE A 77 4.88 -2.49 -4.42
N ALA A 78 6.18 -2.46 -4.22
CA ALA A 78 6.96 -3.68 -4.00
C ALA A 78 7.17 -3.91 -2.51
N VAL A 79 7.13 -5.19 -2.11
CA VAL A 79 7.43 -5.63 -0.74
C VAL A 79 8.54 -6.67 -0.80
N ALA A 80 9.59 -6.44 -0.03
CA ALA A 80 10.71 -7.36 0.11
C ALA A 80 10.84 -7.83 1.55
N THR A 81 10.90 -9.14 1.70
CA THR A 81 11.10 -9.84 2.98
C THR A 81 12.32 -10.77 2.85
N PRO A 82 13.56 -10.24 2.95
CA PRO A 82 14.77 -10.99 2.61
C PRO A 82 14.95 -12.32 3.35
N ALA A 83 14.46 -12.42 4.60
CA ALA A 83 14.52 -13.63 5.39
C ALA A 83 13.49 -14.70 4.95
N ALA A 84 12.41 -14.30 4.27
CA ALA A 84 11.34 -15.19 3.79
C ALA A 84 10.74 -14.60 2.49
N PRO A 85 11.43 -14.77 1.34
CA PRO A 85 10.98 -14.18 0.08
C PRO A 85 9.53 -14.55 -0.29
N GLY A 86 8.79 -13.61 -0.90
CA GLY A 86 7.39 -13.78 -1.28
C GLY A 86 6.38 -13.31 -0.23
N GLY A 87 6.82 -12.66 0.84
CA GLY A 87 5.93 -12.06 1.82
C GLY A 87 4.98 -11.04 1.18
N THR A 88 3.67 -11.15 1.48
CA THR A 88 2.64 -10.22 1.01
C THR A 88 2.33 -9.15 2.06
N PRO A 89 1.80 -7.97 1.67
CA PRO A 89 1.31 -6.98 2.63
C PRO A 89 0.31 -7.60 3.60
N CYS A 90 0.44 -7.29 4.89
CA CYS A 90 -0.53 -7.72 5.90
C CYS A 90 -1.91 -7.07 5.67
N GLY A 91 -2.95 -7.57 6.32
CA GLY A 91 -4.33 -7.06 6.13
C GLY A 91 -4.48 -5.56 6.40
N ALA A 92 -3.81 -5.03 7.44
CA ALA A 92 -3.82 -3.60 7.75
C ALA A 92 -3.14 -2.78 6.64
N CYS A 93 -2.02 -3.25 6.09
CA CYS A 93 -1.33 -2.57 4.99
C CYS A 93 -2.16 -2.58 3.70
N ARG A 94 -2.87 -3.68 3.40
CA ARG A 94 -3.79 -3.74 2.25
C ARG A 94 -4.90 -2.70 2.38
N GLN A 95 -5.47 -2.55 3.57
CA GLN A 95 -6.50 -1.54 3.83
C GLN A 95 -5.95 -0.11 3.70
N VAL A 96 -4.75 0.17 4.22
CA VAL A 96 -4.10 1.48 4.06
C VAL A 96 -3.84 1.80 2.59
N LEU A 97 -3.33 0.84 1.82
CA LEU A 97 -3.11 1.02 0.38
C LEU A 97 -4.41 1.28 -0.39
N ASN A 98 -5.52 0.65 0.02
CA ASN A 98 -6.84 0.80 -0.60
C ASN A 98 -7.39 2.23 -0.55
N GLU A 99 -6.92 3.07 0.39
CA GLU A 99 -7.26 4.49 0.47
C GLU A 99 -6.68 5.32 -0.70
N PHE A 100 -5.54 4.89 -1.24
CA PHE A 100 -4.75 5.64 -2.21
C PHE A 100 -4.81 5.05 -3.62
N LEU A 101 -5.90 4.36 -3.95
CA LEU A 101 -6.14 3.86 -5.30
C LEU A 101 -6.16 5.01 -6.30
N PRO A 102 -5.52 4.87 -7.47
CA PRO A 102 -5.70 5.82 -8.56
C PRO A 102 -7.17 5.80 -9.04
N ARG A 103 -7.65 6.91 -9.60
CA ARG A 103 -9.07 7.11 -9.95
C ARG A 103 -9.64 6.05 -10.90
N ASP A 104 -8.82 5.50 -11.76
CA ASP A 104 -9.17 4.63 -12.89
C ASP A 104 -8.44 3.29 -12.85
N GLY A 105 -7.82 2.95 -11.73
CA GLY A 105 -6.95 1.78 -11.65
C GLY A 105 -6.96 1.02 -10.35
N THR A 106 -6.03 0.10 -10.27
CA THR A 106 -5.69 -0.66 -9.08
C THR A 106 -4.21 -0.44 -8.74
N ILE A 107 -3.85 -0.61 -7.48
CA ILE A 107 -2.46 -0.69 -7.09
C ILE A 107 -1.94 -2.08 -7.43
N LEU A 108 -0.80 -2.16 -8.11
CA LEU A 108 -0.07 -3.40 -8.34
C LEU A 108 0.82 -3.69 -7.13
N VAL A 109 0.71 -4.88 -6.57
CA VAL A 109 1.61 -5.37 -5.53
C VAL A 109 2.66 -6.25 -6.20
N VAL A 110 3.92 -5.86 -6.09
CA VAL A 110 5.07 -6.57 -6.64
C VAL A 110 5.75 -7.35 -5.54
N LEU A 111 5.84 -8.66 -5.72
CA LEU A 111 6.37 -9.62 -4.73
C LEU A 111 7.58 -10.35 -5.30
N GLU A 112 8.37 -10.95 -4.41
CA GLU A 112 9.48 -11.83 -4.78
C GLU A 112 8.95 -13.20 -5.19
N GLY A 113 8.73 -13.41 -6.48
CA GLY A 113 8.36 -14.71 -7.03
C GLY A 113 9.59 -15.60 -7.28
N SER A 114 9.36 -16.91 -7.43
CA SER A 114 10.43 -17.91 -7.64
C SER A 114 11.18 -17.75 -8.96
N ARG A 115 10.63 -17.06 -9.93
CA ARG A 115 11.20 -16.85 -11.27
C ARG A 115 11.36 -15.38 -11.65
N GLY A 116 11.25 -14.48 -10.67
CA GLY A 116 11.28 -13.02 -10.89
C GLY A 116 10.13 -12.33 -10.19
N PRO A 117 9.92 -11.03 -10.45
CA PRO A 117 8.83 -10.28 -9.83
C PRO A 117 7.46 -10.86 -10.17
N GLU A 118 6.67 -11.15 -9.17
CA GLU A 118 5.25 -11.48 -9.32
C GLU A 118 4.42 -10.21 -9.10
N GLN A 119 3.47 -9.92 -10.00
CA GLN A 119 2.62 -8.75 -9.92
C GLN A 119 1.17 -9.16 -9.67
N VAL A 120 0.63 -8.73 -8.54
CA VAL A 120 -0.72 -9.08 -8.10
C VAL A 120 -1.54 -7.80 -7.89
N PRO A 121 -2.74 -7.67 -8.47
CA PRO A 121 -3.61 -6.53 -8.17
C PRO A 121 -4.01 -6.50 -6.70
N LEU A 122 -3.97 -5.33 -6.05
CA LEU A 122 -4.38 -5.18 -4.65
C LEU A 122 -5.80 -5.70 -4.41
N ALA A 123 -6.71 -5.52 -5.37
CA ALA A 123 -8.10 -5.99 -5.29
C ALA A 123 -8.22 -7.52 -5.11
N SER A 124 -7.27 -8.31 -5.61
CA SER A 124 -7.26 -9.76 -5.37
C SER A 124 -6.76 -10.14 -3.98
N LEU A 125 -5.98 -9.26 -3.33
CA LEU A 125 -5.50 -9.44 -1.97
C LEU A 125 -6.45 -8.87 -0.90
N LEU A 126 -7.38 -7.99 -1.31
CA LEU A 126 -8.39 -7.37 -0.44
C LEU A 126 -9.76 -7.36 -1.17
N PRO A 127 -10.36 -8.53 -1.40
CA PRO A 127 -11.64 -8.61 -2.08
C PRO A 127 -12.75 -7.97 -1.23
N ARG A 128 -13.71 -7.29 -1.89
CA ARG A 128 -14.83 -6.61 -1.23
C ARG A 128 -14.40 -5.60 -0.16
N SER A 129 -13.31 -4.89 -0.43
CA SER A 129 -12.76 -3.89 0.50
C SER A 129 -13.73 -2.75 0.76
N PHE A 130 -13.77 -2.28 2.00
CA PHE A 130 -14.37 -0.99 2.34
C PHE A 130 -13.38 0.14 1.96
N GLY A 131 -13.88 1.20 1.33
CA GLY A 131 -13.03 2.28 0.86
C GLY A 131 -13.76 3.61 0.68
N PRO A 132 -13.09 4.65 0.17
CA PRO A 132 -13.65 6.00 0.00
C PRO A 132 -14.95 6.05 -0.79
N ALA A 133 -15.11 5.18 -1.79
CA ALA A 133 -16.33 5.08 -2.59
C ALA A 133 -17.57 4.69 -1.77
N ASP A 134 -17.39 3.90 -0.70
CA ASP A 134 -18.50 3.49 0.17
C ASP A 134 -19.00 4.67 1.02
N LEU A 135 -18.06 5.48 1.52
CA LEU A 135 -18.38 6.71 2.27
C LEU A 135 -19.04 7.77 1.38
N ASN A 136 -18.61 7.90 0.13
CA ASN A 136 -19.21 8.85 -0.81
C ASN A 136 -20.65 8.44 -1.16
N ARG A 137 -20.90 7.15 -1.40
CA ARG A 137 -22.29 6.65 -1.63
C ARG A 137 -23.21 6.93 -0.46
N ALA A 138 -22.74 6.81 0.78
CA ALA A 138 -23.52 7.13 1.96
C ALA A 138 -23.89 8.62 2.02
N ARG A 139 -22.96 9.52 1.70
CA ARG A 139 -23.20 10.98 1.64
C ARG A 139 -24.19 11.36 0.55
N ASP A 140 -24.08 10.76 -0.62
CA ASP A 140 -24.98 11.03 -1.76
C ASP A 140 -26.40 10.52 -1.48
N GLY A 141 -26.54 9.40 -0.77
CA GLY A 141 -27.85 8.86 -0.32
C GLY A 141 -28.54 9.75 0.72
N GLU A 142 -27.79 10.39 1.63
CA GLU A 142 -28.33 11.33 2.60
C GLU A 142 -28.78 12.68 1.98
N SER A 143 -28.10 13.13 0.90
CA SER A 143 -28.48 14.35 0.19
C SER A 143 -29.75 14.19 -0.64
N GLY A 144 -30.10 12.98 -1.07
CA GLY A 144 -31.36 12.69 -1.78
C GLY A 144 -32.62 12.61 -0.91
N GLY A 145 -32.44 12.52 0.43
CA GLY A 145 -33.57 12.35 1.38
C GLY A 145 -34.12 13.64 2.00
N ARG A 146 -33.57 14.81 1.66
CA ARG A 146 -34.04 16.12 2.19
C ARG A 146 -34.77 16.95 1.17
N GLN A 147 -35.74 16.38 0.49
CA GLN A 147 -36.75 17.15 -0.22
C GLN A 147 -38.14 16.64 0.17
N ASP A 148 -38.90 17.60 0.71
CA ASP A 148 -40.36 17.64 0.83
C ASP A 148 -41.03 17.07 2.08
N SER A 149 -40.98 17.87 3.16
CA SER A 149 -42.03 17.88 4.17
C SER A 149 -42.45 19.29 4.56
N SER A 150 -42.66 20.16 3.58
CA SER A 150 -43.27 21.50 3.80
C SER A 150 -44.27 21.85 2.68
N ARG A 151 -45.34 21.02 2.54
CA ARG A 151 -46.59 21.38 1.90
C ARG A 151 -47.71 20.50 2.41
N GLN A 152 -48.30 20.90 3.55
CA GLN A 152 -49.76 20.83 3.77
C GLN A 152 -50.11 21.87 4.81
#